data_a226271dcc4237824c7f369ab16430b9
#
_entry.id   a226271dcc4237824c7f369ab16430b9
#
_cell.length_a   1.000
_cell.length_b   1.000
_cell.length_c   1.000
_cell.angle_alpha   90.00
_cell.angle_beta   90.00
_cell.angle_gamma   90.00
#
_symmetry.space_group_name_H-M   'P 1'
#
loop_
_entity.id
_entity.type
_entity.pdbx_description
1 polymer ?
#
loop_
_entity_poly.entity_id
_entity_poly.type
_entity_poly.pdbx_seq_one_letter_code
_entity_poly.pdbx_strand_id
1 'polypeptide(L)'
;MIVCLEVLVIVLMRLAWYLAMVAVTVLALLPIEHLQMPVFDWWDKAQHALAFVVLTSWALLLWPHAAMRVALRMLAYGACLELAQRAVGWRFAEWADLVADAVGVVVAWGLVRWLRSQQSTSIESNSR
;
A
#
# COMPACT_ATOMS: atom_id res chain seq x y z
N MET A 1 -23.90 -19.35 11.07
CA MET A 1 -22.56 -19.47 11.68
C MET A 1 -21.47 -19.09 10.66
N ILE A 2 -21.44 -19.67 9.45
CA ILE A 2 -20.41 -19.39 8.42
C ILE A 2 -20.38 -17.89 8.00
N VAL A 3 -21.52 -17.31 7.68
CA VAL A 3 -21.62 -15.88 7.28
C VAL A 3 -21.11 -14.93 8.38
N CYS A 4 -21.37 -15.26 9.65
CA CYS A 4 -20.89 -14.43 10.76
C CYS A 4 -19.36 -14.47 10.89
N LEU A 5 -18.74 -15.62 10.63
CA LEU A 5 -17.29 -15.79 10.62
C LEU A 5 -16.65 -15.01 9.44
N GLU A 6 -17.24 -15.08 8.26
CA GLU A 6 -16.74 -14.32 7.07
C GLU A 6 -16.77 -12.81 7.31
N VAL A 7 -17.88 -12.30 7.85
CA VAL A 7 -17.99 -10.88 8.21
C VAL A 7 -16.93 -10.47 9.22
N LEU A 8 -16.75 -11.28 10.27
CA LEU A 8 -15.73 -11.03 11.31
C LEU A 8 -14.32 -10.98 10.70
N VAL A 9 -13.97 -11.94 9.84
CA VAL A 9 -12.67 -11.98 9.17
C VAL A 9 -12.45 -10.72 8.32
N ILE A 10 -13.44 -10.29 7.54
CA ILE A 10 -13.33 -9.07 6.72
C ILE A 10 -13.12 -7.83 7.60
N VAL A 11 -13.84 -7.73 8.72
CA VAL A 11 -13.69 -6.61 9.66
C VAL A 11 -12.30 -6.59 10.28
N LEU A 12 -11.79 -7.74 10.72
CA LEU A 12 -10.44 -7.87 11.28
C LEU A 12 -9.36 -7.52 10.24
N MET A 13 -9.52 -7.98 9.00
CA MET A 13 -8.59 -7.66 7.91
C MET A 13 -8.58 -6.16 7.57
N ARG A 14 -9.73 -5.49 7.62
CA ARG A 14 -9.80 -4.03 7.45
C ARG A 14 -9.14 -3.30 8.61
N LEU A 15 -9.39 -3.72 9.84
CA LEU A 15 -8.74 -3.13 11.01
C LEU A 15 -7.22 -3.29 10.94
N ALA A 16 -6.73 -4.49 10.61
CA ALA A 16 -5.31 -4.75 10.43
C ALA A 16 -4.70 -3.86 9.32
N TRP A 17 -5.43 -3.62 8.23
CA TRP A 17 -4.98 -2.72 7.17
C TRP A 17 -4.85 -1.27 7.67
N TYR A 18 -5.82 -0.74 8.44
CA TYR A 18 -5.70 0.59 9.03
C TYR A 18 -4.54 0.70 10.02
N LEU A 19 -4.31 -0.35 10.83
CA LEU A 19 -3.16 -0.41 11.72
C LEU A 19 -1.83 -0.42 10.95
N ALA A 20 -1.75 -1.11 9.82
CA ALA A 20 -0.59 -1.09 8.94
C ALA A 20 -0.35 0.31 8.35
N MET A 21 -1.40 1.03 7.95
CA MET A 21 -1.29 2.43 7.50
C MET A 21 -0.70 3.32 8.60
N VAL A 22 -1.20 3.19 9.83
CA VAL A 22 -0.67 3.94 10.98
C VAL A 22 0.79 3.57 11.25
N ALA A 23 1.14 2.28 11.22
CA ALA A 23 2.50 1.83 11.43
C ALA A 23 3.47 2.39 10.37
N VAL A 24 3.09 2.37 9.09
CA VAL A 24 3.89 2.99 8.01
C VAL A 24 4.04 4.49 8.23
N THR A 25 2.97 5.20 8.61
CA THR A 25 3.03 6.63 8.92
C THR A 25 4.02 6.91 10.07
N VAL A 26 3.92 6.14 11.16
CA VAL A 26 4.82 6.31 12.30
C VAL A 26 6.28 6.06 11.89
N LEU A 27 6.55 4.95 11.18
CA LEU A 27 7.90 4.62 10.72
C LEU A 27 8.45 5.68 9.77
N ALA A 28 7.63 6.21 8.86
CA ALA A 28 8.03 7.25 7.91
C ALA A 28 8.34 8.60 8.60
N LEU A 29 7.75 8.86 9.76
CA LEU A 29 7.94 10.11 10.51
C LEU A 29 8.97 10.00 11.64
N LEU A 30 9.50 8.80 11.94
CA LEU A 30 10.54 8.64 12.95
C LEU A 30 11.84 9.35 12.55
N PRO A 31 12.55 10.01 13.48
CA PRO A 31 13.86 10.59 13.21
C PRO A 31 14.87 9.48 12.88
N ILE A 32 15.49 9.57 11.70
CA ILE A 32 16.43 8.56 11.17
C ILE A 32 17.78 8.60 11.88
N GLU A 33 18.10 9.64 12.61
CA GLU A 33 19.40 9.88 13.25
C GLU A 33 19.89 8.70 14.11
N HIS A 34 18.96 7.90 14.62
CA HIS A 34 19.29 6.69 15.39
C HIS A 34 19.36 5.40 14.56
N LEU A 35 19.00 5.45 13.27
CA LEU A 35 18.96 4.32 12.35
C LEU A 35 20.00 4.45 11.22
N GLN A 36 21.02 5.32 11.39
CA GLN A 36 22.05 5.55 10.37
C GLN A 36 22.83 4.27 10.05
N MET A 37 22.23 3.47 9.21
CA MET A 37 22.98 2.65 8.29
C MET A 37 23.34 3.55 7.09
N PRO A 38 24.56 3.53 6.54
CA PRO A 38 24.87 4.19 5.28
C PRO A 38 24.17 3.44 4.16
N VAL A 39 22.89 3.71 4.01
CA VAL A 39 22.02 3.01 3.05
C VAL A 39 21.74 3.98 1.94
N PHE A 40 22.14 3.59 0.74
CA PHE A 40 21.97 4.29 -0.53
C PHE A 40 20.58 4.96 -0.65
N ASP A 41 20.52 6.17 -1.18
CA ASP A 41 19.26 6.95 -1.39
C ASP A 41 18.15 6.17 -2.10
N TRP A 42 18.51 5.19 -2.97
CA TRP A 42 17.54 4.34 -3.65
C TRP A 42 16.84 3.33 -2.72
N TRP A 43 17.43 3.00 -1.55
CA TRP A 43 16.83 2.05 -0.59
C TRP A 43 15.60 2.64 0.09
N ASP A 44 15.63 3.93 0.44
CA ASP A 44 14.47 4.63 0.98
C ASP A 44 13.32 4.61 -0.04
N LYS A 45 13.58 4.95 -1.29
CA LYS A 45 12.62 4.89 -2.38
C LYS A 45 12.06 3.49 -2.65
N ALA A 46 12.90 2.47 -2.52
CA ALA A 46 12.46 1.08 -2.63
C ALA A 46 11.54 0.66 -1.48
N GLN A 47 11.78 1.15 -0.26
CA GLN A 47 10.90 0.92 0.90
C GLN A 47 9.54 1.59 0.70
N HIS A 48 9.49 2.85 0.22
CA HIS A 48 8.26 3.55 -0.15
C HIS A 48 7.48 2.75 -1.20
N ALA A 49 8.09 2.43 -2.33
CA ALA A 49 7.44 1.66 -3.38
C ALA A 49 6.89 0.32 -2.85
N LEU A 50 7.69 -0.43 -2.07
CA LEU A 50 7.27 -1.72 -1.52
C LEU A 50 6.10 -1.59 -0.54
N ALA A 51 6.14 -0.62 0.37
CA ALA A 51 5.06 -0.35 1.31
C ALA A 51 3.76 -0.04 0.56
N PHE A 52 3.82 0.78 -0.49
CA PHE A 52 2.66 1.12 -1.32
C PHE A 52 2.18 -0.05 -2.18
N VAL A 53 3.07 -0.93 -2.67
CA VAL A 53 2.65 -2.19 -3.33
C VAL A 53 1.85 -3.04 -2.35
N VAL A 54 2.34 -3.27 -1.15
CA VAL A 54 1.68 -4.12 -0.14
C VAL A 54 0.34 -3.51 0.30
N LEU A 55 0.34 -2.25 0.74
CA LEU A 55 -0.86 -1.59 1.25
C LEU A 55 -1.94 -1.45 0.18
N THR A 56 -1.55 -1.11 -1.06
CA THR A 56 -2.50 -0.96 -2.16
C THR A 56 -3.06 -2.31 -2.60
N SER A 57 -2.22 -3.35 -2.72
CA SER A 57 -2.67 -4.71 -3.06
C SER A 57 -3.67 -5.22 -2.04
N TRP A 58 -3.37 -5.06 -0.75
CA TRP A 58 -4.26 -5.43 0.34
C TRP A 58 -5.59 -4.66 0.28
N ALA A 59 -5.55 -3.33 0.08
CA ALA A 59 -6.77 -2.54 -0.09
C ALA A 59 -7.60 -2.97 -1.30
N LEU A 60 -6.97 -3.27 -2.46
CA LEU A 60 -7.66 -3.74 -3.66
C LEU A 60 -8.35 -5.09 -3.45
N LEU A 61 -7.81 -5.95 -2.59
CA LEU A 61 -8.44 -7.22 -2.21
C LEU A 61 -9.64 -6.99 -1.28
N LEU A 62 -9.53 -6.05 -0.33
CA LEU A 62 -10.60 -5.73 0.62
C LEU A 62 -11.77 -4.94 -0.01
N TRP A 63 -11.51 -4.13 -1.05
CA TRP A 63 -12.50 -3.31 -1.75
C TRP A 63 -12.46 -3.53 -3.26
N PRO A 64 -12.83 -4.74 -3.75
CA PRO A 64 -12.66 -5.13 -5.15
C PRO A 64 -13.41 -4.26 -6.15
N HIS A 65 -14.56 -3.70 -5.74
CA HIS A 65 -15.40 -2.85 -6.59
C HIS A 65 -15.03 -1.36 -6.53
N ALA A 66 -13.98 -0.99 -5.81
CA ALA A 66 -13.60 0.39 -5.59
C ALA A 66 -12.15 0.69 -6.04
N ALA A 67 -11.61 -0.06 -7.01
CA ALA A 67 -10.20 -0.01 -7.38
C ALA A 67 -9.68 1.41 -7.68
N MET A 68 -10.41 2.21 -8.46
CA MET A 68 -10.02 3.59 -8.74
C MET A 68 -10.01 4.45 -7.47
N ARG A 69 -11.02 4.29 -6.59
CA ARG A 69 -11.05 5.03 -5.31
C ARG A 69 -9.92 4.62 -4.38
N VAL A 70 -9.54 3.34 -4.37
CA VAL A 70 -8.37 2.85 -3.63
C VAL A 70 -7.11 3.51 -4.16
N ALA A 71 -6.87 3.47 -5.47
CA ALA A 71 -5.69 4.07 -6.09
C ALA A 71 -5.57 5.57 -5.76
N LEU A 72 -6.65 6.34 -5.94
CA LEU A 72 -6.67 7.77 -5.63
C LEU A 72 -6.42 8.07 -4.14
N ARG A 73 -6.97 7.26 -3.23
CA ARG A 73 -6.75 7.42 -1.79
C ARG A 73 -5.31 7.08 -1.41
N MET A 74 -4.71 6.07 -2.03
CA MET A 74 -3.32 5.73 -1.77
C MET A 74 -2.37 6.82 -2.29
N LEU A 75 -2.61 7.38 -3.47
CA LEU A 75 -1.84 8.53 -3.97
C LEU A 75 -1.99 9.76 -3.07
N ALA A 76 -3.21 10.06 -2.62
CA ALA A 76 -3.45 11.15 -1.66
C ALA A 76 -2.74 10.89 -0.32
N TYR A 77 -2.73 9.65 0.16
CA TYR A 77 -2.00 9.26 1.37
C TYR A 77 -0.50 9.47 1.23
N GLY A 78 0.12 9.08 0.10
CA GLY A 78 1.52 9.34 -0.19
C GLY A 78 1.83 10.85 -0.17
N ALA A 79 1.01 11.65 -0.85
CA ALA A 79 1.17 13.11 -0.84
C ALA A 79 1.06 13.71 0.58
N CYS A 80 0.12 13.22 1.41
CA CYS A 80 0.01 13.65 2.80
C CYS A 80 1.22 13.23 3.63
N LEU A 81 1.76 12.03 3.37
CA LEU A 81 2.95 11.54 4.06
C LEU A 81 4.17 12.42 3.76
N GLU A 82 4.40 12.77 2.49
CA GLU A 82 5.45 13.69 2.07
C GLU A 82 5.32 15.08 2.71
N LEU A 83 4.09 15.61 2.77
CA LEU A 83 3.83 16.89 3.46
C LEU A 83 4.12 16.80 4.95
N ALA A 84 3.76 15.69 5.60
CA ALA A 84 4.05 15.47 7.02
C ALA A 84 5.57 15.34 7.28
N GLN A 85 6.31 14.61 6.42
CA GLN A 85 7.77 14.50 6.50
C GLN A 85 8.44 15.87 6.37
N ARG A 86 7.97 16.72 5.47
CA ARG A 86 8.45 18.10 5.34
C ARG A 86 8.16 18.94 6.58
N ALA A 87 6.99 18.73 7.21
CA ALA A 87 6.57 19.50 8.38
C ALA A 87 7.34 19.15 9.66
N VAL A 88 7.80 17.90 9.82
CA VAL A 88 8.57 17.49 11.00
C VAL A 88 10.02 18.03 11.00
N GLY A 89 10.56 18.43 9.84
CA GLY A 89 11.81 19.19 9.71
C GLY A 89 13.11 18.37 9.82
N TRP A 90 13.05 17.08 10.18
CA TRP A 90 14.22 16.18 10.22
C TRP A 90 14.25 15.18 9.05
N ARG A 91 13.24 15.18 8.18
CA ARG A 91 13.22 14.44 6.92
C ARG A 91 13.14 15.38 5.74
N PHE A 92 13.93 15.09 4.73
CA PHE A 92 13.84 15.78 3.44
C PHE A 92 12.75 15.11 2.63
N ALA A 93 11.59 15.77 2.53
CA ALA A 93 10.55 15.31 1.61
C ALA A 93 11.05 15.47 0.17
N GLU A 94 11.15 14.36 -0.54
CA GLU A 94 11.58 14.33 -1.93
C GLU A 94 10.39 13.99 -2.84
N TRP A 95 10.20 14.77 -3.92
CA TRP A 95 9.20 14.43 -4.92
C TRP A 95 9.44 13.03 -5.54
N ALA A 96 10.67 12.51 -5.46
CA ALA A 96 11.04 11.18 -5.90
C ALA A 96 10.38 10.08 -5.06
N ASP A 97 10.10 10.33 -3.77
CA ASP A 97 9.41 9.39 -2.90
C ASP A 97 7.92 9.32 -3.26
N LEU A 98 7.31 10.45 -3.62
CA LEU A 98 5.96 10.48 -4.18
C LEU A 98 5.87 9.71 -5.51
N VAL A 99 6.90 9.76 -6.35
CA VAL A 99 6.97 8.93 -7.57
C VAL A 99 7.11 7.45 -7.21
N ALA A 100 7.92 7.09 -6.21
CA ALA A 100 8.05 5.73 -5.73
C ALA A 100 6.72 5.17 -5.19
N ASP A 101 5.98 5.97 -4.42
CA ASP A 101 4.63 5.65 -3.95
C ASP A 101 3.67 5.39 -5.12
N ALA A 102 3.67 6.28 -6.12
CA ALA A 102 2.84 6.15 -7.32
C ALA A 102 3.18 4.88 -8.12
N VAL A 103 4.46 4.56 -8.27
CA VAL A 103 4.92 3.30 -8.89
C VAL A 103 4.41 2.11 -8.10
N GLY A 104 4.48 2.15 -6.77
CA GLY A 104 3.93 1.11 -5.89
C GLY A 104 2.43 0.88 -6.11
N VAL A 105 1.65 1.95 -6.23
CA VAL A 105 0.20 1.88 -6.52
C VAL A 105 -0.07 1.25 -7.90
N VAL A 106 0.66 1.65 -8.92
CA VAL A 106 0.49 1.14 -10.30
C VAL A 106 0.86 -0.35 -10.38
N VAL A 107 1.98 -0.74 -9.76
CA VAL A 107 2.42 -2.14 -9.70
C VAL A 107 1.38 -3.01 -8.99
N ALA A 108 0.87 -2.55 -7.84
CA ALA A 108 -0.17 -3.25 -7.08
C ALA A 108 -1.44 -3.44 -7.91
N TRP A 109 -1.88 -2.40 -8.61
CA TRP A 109 -3.06 -2.48 -9.46
C TRP A 109 -2.88 -3.48 -10.61
N GLY A 110 -1.75 -3.40 -11.31
CA GLY A 110 -1.40 -4.36 -12.36
C GLY A 110 -1.37 -5.80 -11.86
N LEU A 111 -0.70 -6.03 -10.73
CA LEU A 111 -0.58 -7.35 -10.10
C LEU A 111 -1.95 -7.94 -9.72
N VAL A 112 -2.77 -7.19 -9.00
CA VAL A 112 -4.10 -7.66 -8.58
C VAL A 112 -5.01 -7.90 -9.79
N ARG A 113 -4.93 -7.06 -10.81
CA ARG A 113 -5.69 -7.24 -12.05
C ARG A 113 -5.26 -8.51 -12.79
N TRP A 114 -3.96 -8.74 -12.89
CA TRP A 114 -3.40 -9.94 -13.51
C TRP A 114 -3.82 -11.22 -12.77
N LEU A 115 -3.71 -11.25 -11.44
CA LEU A 115 -4.14 -12.41 -10.64
C LEU A 115 -5.62 -12.73 -10.83
N ARG A 116 -6.48 -11.72 -10.91
CA ARG A 116 -7.92 -11.91 -11.15
C ARG A 116 -8.21 -12.45 -12.55
N SER A 117 -7.46 -12.04 -13.57
CA SER A 117 -7.64 -12.57 -14.92
C SER A 117 -7.29 -14.06 -15.01
N GLN A 118 -6.27 -14.51 -14.27
CA GLN A 118 -5.90 -15.93 -14.21
C GLN A 118 -6.98 -16.79 -13.54
N GLN A 119 -7.63 -16.27 -12.50
CA GLN A 119 -8.72 -17.00 -11.83
C GLN A 119 -9.93 -17.18 -12.74
N SER A 120 -10.28 -16.18 -13.55
CA SER A 120 -11.40 -16.27 -14.50
C SER A 120 -11.16 -17.33 -15.58
N THR A 121 -9.95 -17.41 -16.13
CA THR A 121 -9.58 -18.42 -17.14
C THR A 121 -9.57 -19.84 -16.58
N SER A 122 -9.15 -20.03 -15.34
CA SER A 122 -9.12 -21.34 -14.69
C SER A 122 -10.53 -21.90 -14.43
N ILE A 123 -11.49 -21.06 -14.08
CA ILE A 123 -12.89 -21.46 -13.86
C ILE A 123 -13.52 -21.89 -15.20
N GLU A 124 -13.26 -21.15 -16.27
CA GLU A 124 -13.81 -21.45 -17.60
C GLU A 124 -13.26 -22.75 -18.20
N SER A 125 -11.99 -23.07 -17.96
CA SER A 125 -11.36 -24.31 -18.42
C SER A 125 -11.89 -25.55 -17.67
N ASN A 126 -12.28 -25.41 -16.40
CA ASN A 126 -12.78 -26.54 -15.59
C ASN A 126 -14.29 -26.81 -15.78
N SER A 127 -14.99 -25.92 -16.49
CA SER A 127 -16.43 -26.04 -16.79
C SER A 127 -16.71 -26.68 -18.16
N ARG A 128 -15.64 -27.00 -18.92
CA ARG A 128 -15.71 -27.71 -20.22
C ARG A 128 -15.32 -29.17 -20.08
#